data_d07a825fdcc74b5d53e54266e2dd01ca
#
_entry.id   d07a825fdcc74b5d53e54266e2dd01ca
#
_cell.length_a   1.000
_cell.length_b   1.000
_cell.length_c   1.000
_cell.angle_alpha   90.00
_cell.angle_beta   90.00
_cell.angle_gamma   90.00
#
_symmetry.space_group_name_H-M   'P 1'
#
loop_
_entity.id
_entity.type
_entity.pdbx_description
1 polymer ?
#
loop_
_entity_poly.entity_id
_entity_poly.type
_entity_poly.pdbx_seq_one_letter_code
_entity_poly.pdbx_strand_id
1 'polypeptide(L)'
;GVILITTKQGKSGKTQIDYNGYVGAQTILNQLDFWDGPEYAEYTRESYRNTSNNSIRYNSDVASREQDMVCPGFTRDPSIMESVMMGWGDDGVYYPSRVRTTRYMDHVTRTGMVIDHQLSIRGGGERTNFLASATYNKNNGIFKDEDYERYSIRLNLNHEINKYVKI
;
A
#
# COMPACT_ATOMS: atom_id res chain seq x y z
N GLY A 1 8.16 -31.74 -15.49
CA GLY A 1 6.71 -31.65 -15.56
C GLY A 1 6.30 -30.69 -16.67
N VAL A 2 5.25 -31.03 -17.41
CA VAL A 2 4.66 -30.20 -18.48
C VAL A 2 3.38 -29.58 -17.92
N ILE A 3 3.25 -28.25 -17.98
CA ILE A 3 2.00 -27.56 -17.66
C ILE A 3 1.27 -27.31 -18.97
N LEU A 4 0.13 -27.97 -19.17
CA LEU A 4 -0.74 -27.75 -20.33
C LEU A 4 -1.84 -26.77 -19.94
N ILE A 5 -1.85 -25.58 -20.52
CA ILE A 5 -2.89 -24.57 -20.32
C ILE A 5 -3.83 -24.61 -21.52
N THR A 6 -5.05 -25.05 -21.31
CA THR A 6 -6.10 -25.04 -22.34
C THR A 6 -7.02 -23.85 -22.08
N THR A 7 -7.12 -22.94 -23.04
CA THR A 7 -8.03 -21.78 -22.95
C THR A 7 -9.48 -22.22 -23.27
N LYS A 8 -10.46 -21.53 -22.69
CA LYS A 8 -11.87 -21.75 -23.02
C LYS A 8 -12.10 -21.46 -24.50
N GLN A 9 -12.79 -22.34 -25.16
CA GLN A 9 -13.18 -22.22 -26.57
C GLN A 9 -14.68 -22.01 -26.69
N GLY A 10 -15.12 -21.48 -27.84
CA GLY A 10 -16.52 -21.43 -28.22
C GLY A 10 -17.10 -22.86 -28.31
N LYS A 11 -18.36 -23.04 -27.90
CA LYS A 11 -19.09 -24.28 -28.05
C LYS A 11 -20.25 -24.04 -28.99
N SER A 12 -20.57 -25.05 -29.79
CA SER A 12 -21.82 -25.06 -30.60
C SER A 12 -23.03 -25.02 -29.68
N GLY A 13 -24.04 -24.23 -30.03
CA GLY A 13 -25.25 -24.07 -29.26
C GLY A 13 -25.75 -22.62 -29.23
N LYS A 14 -26.77 -22.37 -28.43
CA LYS A 14 -27.32 -21.02 -28.25
C LYS A 14 -26.26 -20.09 -27.68
N THR A 15 -26.31 -18.82 -28.14
CA THR A 15 -25.45 -17.78 -27.62
C THR A 15 -25.67 -17.63 -26.11
N GLN A 16 -24.58 -17.65 -25.36
CA GLN A 16 -24.53 -17.44 -23.91
C GLN A 16 -23.72 -16.20 -23.61
N ILE A 17 -24.19 -15.44 -22.68
CA ILE A 17 -23.51 -14.24 -22.17
C ILE A 17 -23.27 -14.47 -20.70
N ASP A 18 -22.00 -14.41 -20.30
CA ASP A 18 -21.58 -14.56 -18.90
C ASP A 18 -20.94 -13.23 -18.46
N TYR A 19 -21.39 -12.72 -17.33
CA TYR A 19 -20.79 -11.56 -16.69
C TYR A 19 -20.37 -11.91 -15.28
N ASN A 20 -19.14 -11.57 -14.94
CA ASN A 20 -18.61 -11.65 -13.59
C ASN A 20 -18.11 -10.27 -13.18
N GLY A 21 -18.52 -9.81 -12.01
CA GLY A 21 -18.08 -8.56 -11.43
C GLY A 21 -17.63 -8.77 -9.99
N TYR A 22 -16.54 -8.15 -9.64
CA TYR A 22 -16.00 -8.11 -8.28
C TYR A 22 -15.55 -6.69 -7.93
N VAL A 23 -15.91 -6.25 -6.73
CA VAL A 23 -15.43 -5.01 -6.14
C VAL A 23 -15.01 -5.32 -4.70
N GLY A 24 -13.81 -4.93 -4.33
CA GLY A 24 -13.27 -5.14 -3.00
C GLY A 24 -12.50 -3.94 -2.49
N ALA A 25 -12.45 -3.79 -1.19
CA ALA A 25 -11.57 -2.86 -0.50
C ALA A 25 -10.40 -3.61 0.13
N GLN A 26 -9.23 -2.99 0.17
CA GLN A 26 -8.03 -3.53 0.81
C GLN A 26 -7.44 -2.51 1.75
N THR A 27 -7.09 -2.98 2.95
CA THR A 27 -6.49 -2.18 4.01
C THR A 27 -5.28 -2.91 4.59
N ILE A 28 -4.39 -2.17 5.21
CA ILE A 28 -3.30 -2.78 5.99
C ILE A 28 -3.90 -3.36 7.26
N LEU A 29 -3.72 -4.67 7.48
CA LEU A 29 -4.19 -5.34 8.69
C LEU A 29 -3.28 -5.06 9.90
N ASN A 30 -1.96 -5.08 9.68
CA ASN A 30 -0.96 -4.83 10.72
C ASN A 30 -0.07 -3.69 10.24
N GLN A 31 -0.31 -2.51 10.73
CA GLN A 31 0.55 -1.36 10.54
C GLN A 31 1.69 -1.42 11.57
N LEU A 32 2.92 -1.14 11.12
CA LEU A 32 4.02 -0.96 12.06
C LEU A 32 3.71 0.24 12.96
N ASP A 33 3.84 0.02 14.26
CA ASP A 33 3.76 1.09 15.24
C ASP A 33 5.12 1.77 15.29
N PHE A 34 5.18 2.99 14.77
CA PHE A 34 6.36 3.83 14.83
C PHE A 34 6.28 4.73 16.04
N TRP A 35 7.42 5.01 16.63
CA TRP A 35 7.50 5.97 17.72
C TRP A 35 6.83 7.28 17.34
N ASP A 36 6.06 7.80 18.27
CA ASP A 36 5.56 9.16 18.18
C ASP A 36 6.64 10.19 18.55
N GLY A 37 6.34 11.48 18.48
CA GLY A 37 7.30 12.54 18.81
C GLY A 37 7.86 12.44 20.23
N PRO A 38 7.01 12.29 21.25
CA PRO A 38 7.43 12.08 22.63
C PRO A 38 8.29 10.83 22.85
N GLU A 39 7.88 9.70 22.28
CA GLU A 39 8.62 8.43 22.38
C GLU A 39 10.01 8.53 21.74
N TYR A 40 10.08 9.15 20.55
CA TYR A 40 11.36 9.39 19.89
C TYR A 40 12.28 10.29 20.72
N ALA A 41 11.72 11.34 21.34
CA ALA A 41 12.49 12.23 22.20
C ALA A 41 13.05 11.49 23.42
N GLU A 42 12.23 10.64 24.06
CA GLU A 42 12.69 9.86 25.21
C GLU A 42 13.71 8.79 24.83
N TYR A 43 13.48 8.08 23.72
CA TYR A 43 14.48 7.14 23.18
C TYR A 43 15.83 7.83 22.93
N THR A 44 15.80 9.03 22.37
CA THR A 44 17.04 9.78 22.11
C THR A 44 17.74 10.17 23.42
N ARG A 45 17.00 10.64 24.43
CA ARG A 45 17.56 10.94 25.77
C ARG A 45 18.18 9.69 26.40
N GLU A 46 17.46 8.56 26.35
CA GLU A 46 17.96 7.29 26.90
C GLU A 46 19.22 6.81 26.18
N SER A 47 19.27 6.93 24.86
CA SER A 47 20.46 6.62 24.08
C SER A 47 21.69 7.41 24.57
N TYR A 48 21.52 8.69 24.87
CA TYR A 48 22.60 9.54 25.39
C TYR A 48 22.92 9.28 26.87
N ARG A 49 21.94 8.84 27.69
CA ARG A 49 22.20 8.38 29.06
C ARG A 49 23.09 7.13 29.06
N ASN A 50 22.87 6.23 28.13
CA ASN A 50 23.56 4.95 28.03
C ASN A 50 24.89 5.02 27.27
N THR A 51 25.17 6.15 26.61
CA THR A 51 26.42 6.33 25.87
C THR A 51 27.56 6.68 26.82
N SER A 52 28.63 5.87 26.77
CA SER A 52 29.83 6.11 27.57
C SER A 52 30.74 7.24 27.07
N ASN A 53 30.39 7.86 25.94
CA ASN A 53 31.18 8.90 25.30
C ASN A 53 30.78 10.28 25.84
N ASN A 54 31.71 10.90 26.50
CA ASN A 54 31.65 11.98 27.48
C ASN A 54 31.18 13.37 27.02
N SER A 55 30.67 13.58 25.82
CA SER A 55 30.46 14.94 25.35
C SER A 55 29.11 15.56 25.76
N ILE A 56 28.04 14.77 25.81
CA ILE A 56 26.75 15.23 26.35
C ILE A 56 26.00 14.02 26.89
N ARG A 57 25.91 13.93 28.19
CA ARG A 57 25.25 12.86 28.90
C ARG A 57 24.11 13.42 29.72
N TYR A 58 22.92 12.85 29.57
CA TYR A 58 21.85 13.12 30.50
C TYR A 58 22.20 12.51 31.86
N ASN A 59 22.24 13.35 32.90
CA ASN A 59 22.68 12.95 34.22
C ASN A 59 21.54 12.40 35.11
N SER A 60 20.29 12.50 34.64
CA SER A 60 19.14 12.01 35.36
C SER A 60 18.14 11.38 34.40
N ASP A 61 17.24 10.55 34.96
CA ASP A 61 16.12 9.97 34.22
C ASP A 61 15.05 11.01 33.85
N VAL A 62 15.14 12.21 34.40
CA VAL A 62 14.22 13.31 34.14
C VAL A 62 14.77 14.13 32.96
N ALA A 63 13.89 14.52 32.05
CA ALA A 63 14.24 15.42 30.94
C ALA A 63 14.77 16.75 31.48
N SER A 64 15.80 17.30 30.83
CA SER A 64 16.37 18.61 31.13
C SER A 64 16.38 19.47 29.88
N ARG A 65 15.81 20.67 29.98
CA ARG A 65 15.72 21.62 28.87
C ARG A 65 17.12 22.03 28.36
N GLU A 66 18.03 22.26 29.27
CA GLU A 66 19.42 22.63 28.94
C GLU A 66 20.16 21.53 28.20
N GLN A 67 19.91 20.29 28.59
CA GLN A 67 20.49 19.11 27.92
C GLN A 67 19.84 18.87 26.55
N ASP A 68 18.53 19.03 26.42
CA ASP A 68 17.84 18.93 25.13
C ASP A 68 18.38 19.97 24.14
N MET A 69 18.61 21.20 24.57
CA MET A 69 19.13 22.29 23.73
C MET A 69 20.52 22.01 23.15
N VAL A 70 21.30 21.16 23.77
CA VAL A 70 22.68 20.85 23.33
C VAL A 70 22.83 19.41 22.84
N CYS A 71 21.77 18.60 22.91
CA CYS A 71 21.79 17.21 22.50
C CYS A 71 21.98 17.09 20.98
N PRO A 72 23.05 16.45 20.48
CA PRO A 72 23.27 16.30 19.05
C PRO A 72 22.17 15.56 18.31
N GLY A 73 21.44 14.66 19.01
CA GLY A 73 20.28 13.95 18.45
C GLY A 73 19.12 14.87 18.09
N PHE A 74 19.02 16.03 18.74
CA PHE A 74 18.00 17.05 18.46
C PHE A 74 18.52 18.20 17.61
N THR A 75 19.75 18.65 17.87
CA THR A 75 20.31 19.87 17.23
C THR A 75 20.74 19.67 15.78
N ARG A 76 20.93 18.43 15.32
CA ARG A 76 21.30 18.13 13.92
C ARG A 76 20.17 18.44 12.93
N ASP A 77 18.92 18.34 13.37
CA ASP A 77 17.74 18.64 12.57
C ASP A 77 16.92 19.73 13.31
N PRO A 78 16.85 20.95 12.76
CA PRO A 78 16.13 22.03 13.38
C PRO A 78 14.64 21.74 13.60
N SER A 79 14.02 20.90 12.75
CA SER A 79 12.60 20.56 12.87
C SER A 79 12.33 19.62 14.06
N ILE A 80 13.25 18.72 14.34
CA ILE A 80 13.21 17.85 15.52
C ILE A 80 13.43 18.68 16.77
N MET A 81 14.45 19.55 16.76
CA MET A 81 14.75 20.45 17.85
C MET A 81 13.55 21.33 18.20
N GLU A 82 12.95 21.98 17.21
CA GLU A 82 11.74 22.79 17.41
C GLU A 82 10.63 21.95 18.03
N SER A 83 10.36 20.76 17.49
CA SER A 83 9.32 19.87 17.99
C SER A 83 9.53 19.45 19.45
N VAL A 84 10.77 19.09 19.83
CA VAL A 84 11.12 18.72 21.21
C VAL A 84 10.98 19.91 22.13
N MET A 85 11.42 21.09 21.70
CA MET A 85 11.34 22.32 22.50
C MET A 85 9.92 22.79 22.73
N MET A 86 8.99 22.50 21.83
CA MET A 86 7.55 22.74 22.05
C MET A 86 6.98 21.99 23.27
N GLY A 87 7.62 20.87 23.65
CA GLY A 87 7.26 20.14 24.88
C GLY A 87 7.59 20.89 26.16
N TRP A 88 8.50 21.86 26.14
CA TRP A 88 8.87 22.63 27.32
C TRP A 88 7.93 23.81 27.54
N GLY A 89 7.33 23.87 28.73
CA GLY A 89 6.53 25.01 29.16
C GLY A 89 7.41 26.15 29.71
N ASP A 90 6.83 27.34 29.83
CA ASP A 90 7.48 28.51 30.46
C ASP A 90 7.74 28.30 31.96
N ASP A 91 7.00 27.35 32.55
CA ASP A 91 7.16 26.87 33.93
C ASP A 91 8.34 25.92 34.12
N GLY A 92 9.08 25.60 33.04
CA GLY A 92 10.20 24.67 33.04
C GLY A 92 9.77 23.18 33.14
N VAL A 93 8.47 22.89 32.95
CA VAL A 93 7.94 21.52 32.94
C VAL A 93 7.86 21.00 31.51
N TYR A 94 8.22 19.72 31.33
CA TYR A 94 8.10 19.06 30.03
C TYR A 94 6.71 18.41 29.88
N TYR A 95 6.02 18.78 28.80
CA TYR A 95 4.69 18.29 28.42
C TYR A 95 4.79 17.47 27.14
N PRO A 96 4.89 16.12 27.23
CA PRO A 96 5.01 15.25 26.05
C PRO A 96 3.91 15.49 24.99
N SER A 97 2.69 15.81 25.43
CA SER A 97 1.54 16.05 24.54
C SER A 97 1.69 17.28 23.62
N ARG A 98 2.64 18.16 23.90
CA ARG A 98 2.95 19.34 23.06
C ARG A 98 3.98 19.04 21.97
N VAL A 99 4.69 17.90 22.08
CA VAL A 99 5.65 17.49 21.06
C VAL A 99 4.91 17.06 19.82
N ARG A 100 5.29 17.62 18.67
CA ARG A 100 4.65 17.33 17.39
C ARG A 100 4.95 15.89 16.97
N THR A 101 3.92 15.17 16.57
CA THR A 101 4.00 13.83 16.01
C THR A 101 3.53 13.87 14.56
N THR A 102 4.33 13.30 13.64
CA THR A 102 3.94 13.11 12.25
C THR A 102 3.72 11.63 12.00
N ARG A 103 2.47 11.26 11.71
CA ARG A 103 2.10 9.87 11.37
C ARG A 103 2.34 9.66 9.88
N TYR A 104 3.55 9.33 9.50
CA TYR A 104 3.95 9.17 8.09
C TYR A 104 3.10 8.15 7.34
N MET A 105 2.71 7.07 8.01
CA MET A 105 1.87 6.04 7.39
C MET A 105 0.52 6.58 6.92
N ASP A 106 -0.10 7.50 7.66
CA ASP A 106 -1.37 8.11 7.27
C ASP A 106 -1.23 9.00 6.02
N HIS A 107 -0.01 9.52 5.79
CA HIS A 107 0.26 10.33 4.60
C HIS A 107 0.52 9.49 3.35
N VAL A 108 1.09 8.30 3.49
CA VAL A 108 1.50 7.46 2.36
C VAL A 108 0.52 6.33 2.05
N THR A 109 -0.40 6.02 2.97
CA THR A 109 -1.37 4.94 2.79
C THR A 109 -2.79 5.45 2.58
N ARG A 110 -3.61 4.58 2.02
CA ARG A 110 -5.05 4.77 1.81
C ARG A 110 -5.76 3.42 1.86
N THR A 111 -7.08 3.43 1.96
CA THR A 111 -7.88 2.26 1.61
C THR A 111 -7.80 2.06 0.10
N GLY A 112 -7.22 0.96 -0.33
CA GLY A 112 -7.15 0.55 -1.73
C GLY A 112 -8.48 -0.03 -2.21
N MET A 113 -8.70 -0.04 -3.52
CA MET A 113 -9.89 -0.60 -4.14
C MET A 113 -9.52 -1.51 -5.30
N VAL A 114 -10.12 -2.68 -5.33
CA VAL A 114 -9.98 -3.64 -6.43
C VAL A 114 -11.32 -3.73 -7.15
N ILE A 115 -11.28 -3.54 -8.46
CA ILE A 115 -12.43 -3.69 -9.35
C ILE A 115 -12.04 -4.66 -10.44
N ASP A 116 -12.84 -5.69 -10.65
CA ASP A 116 -12.71 -6.64 -11.75
C ASP A 116 -14.06 -6.84 -12.42
N HIS A 117 -14.10 -6.66 -13.73
CA HIS A 117 -15.27 -6.91 -14.54
C HIS A 117 -14.87 -7.76 -15.73
N GLN A 118 -15.55 -8.87 -15.91
CA GLN A 118 -15.37 -9.76 -17.04
C GLN A 118 -16.70 -10.00 -17.72
N LEU A 119 -16.77 -9.68 -18.99
CA LEU A 119 -17.90 -10.01 -19.86
C LEU A 119 -17.41 -11.03 -20.90
N SER A 120 -18.15 -12.11 -21.09
CA SER A 120 -17.87 -13.06 -22.14
C SER A 120 -19.13 -13.46 -22.89
N ILE A 121 -19.00 -13.60 -24.19
CA ILE A 121 -20.06 -14.02 -25.11
C ILE A 121 -19.51 -15.20 -25.88
N ARG A 122 -20.22 -16.31 -25.84
CA ARG A 122 -19.86 -17.52 -26.57
C ARG A 122 -21.08 -18.10 -27.26
N GLY A 123 -20.85 -18.69 -28.40
CA GLY A 123 -21.91 -19.34 -29.17
C GLY A 123 -21.37 -20.01 -30.41
N GLY A 124 -22.26 -20.57 -31.20
CA GLY A 124 -21.87 -21.17 -32.45
C GLY A 124 -22.92 -22.12 -33.03
N GLY A 125 -22.70 -22.49 -34.26
CA GLY A 125 -23.45 -23.47 -34.99
C GLY A 125 -22.60 -24.74 -35.31
N GLU A 126 -23.06 -25.51 -36.28
CA GLU A 126 -22.38 -26.74 -36.67
C GLU A 126 -20.94 -26.52 -37.20
N ARG A 127 -20.70 -25.40 -37.84
CA ARG A 127 -19.42 -25.13 -38.52
C ARG A 127 -18.65 -23.95 -37.95
N THR A 128 -19.27 -23.15 -37.09
CA THR A 128 -18.64 -21.92 -36.60
C THR A 128 -18.87 -21.79 -35.10
N ASN A 129 -17.80 -21.66 -34.33
CA ASN A 129 -17.86 -21.39 -32.90
C ASN A 129 -17.04 -20.15 -32.58
N PHE A 130 -17.58 -19.31 -31.72
CA PHE A 130 -16.91 -18.09 -31.30
C PHE A 130 -16.91 -17.92 -29.79
N LEU A 131 -15.91 -17.25 -29.29
CA LEU A 131 -15.82 -16.71 -27.94
C LEU A 131 -15.24 -15.31 -28.03
N ALA A 132 -15.99 -14.35 -27.55
CA ALA A 132 -15.51 -12.98 -27.33
C ALA A 132 -15.52 -12.70 -25.83
N SER A 133 -14.44 -12.13 -25.29
CA SER A 133 -14.42 -11.68 -23.90
C SER A 133 -13.72 -10.34 -23.76
N ALA A 134 -14.24 -9.51 -22.87
CA ALA A 134 -13.64 -8.26 -22.44
C ALA A 134 -13.44 -8.31 -20.92
N THR A 135 -12.30 -7.85 -20.46
CA THR A 135 -11.97 -7.78 -19.05
C THR A 135 -11.50 -6.37 -18.73
N TYR A 136 -12.04 -5.79 -17.68
CA TYR A 136 -11.56 -4.57 -17.04
C TYR A 136 -11.10 -4.90 -15.64
N ASN A 137 -9.86 -4.53 -15.34
CA ASN A 137 -9.28 -4.76 -14.04
C ASN A 137 -8.64 -3.46 -13.57
N LYS A 138 -9.03 -3.00 -12.39
CA LYS A 138 -8.46 -1.83 -11.73
C LYS A 138 -8.09 -2.19 -10.29
N ASN A 139 -6.86 -1.87 -9.92
CA ASN A 139 -6.36 -2.07 -8.58
C ASN A 139 -5.68 -0.78 -8.11
N ASN A 140 -6.33 -0.08 -7.20
CA ASN A 140 -5.74 1.03 -6.48
C ASN A 140 -5.06 0.46 -5.25
N GLY A 141 -3.73 0.55 -5.19
CA GLY A 141 -2.92 0.03 -4.10
C GLY A 141 -3.21 0.69 -2.76
N ILE A 142 -2.74 0.06 -1.69
CA ILE A 142 -2.81 0.58 -0.33
C ILE A 142 -1.88 1.79 -0.17
N PHE A 143 -0.76 1.81 -0.87
CA PHE A 143 0.08 3.00 -0.96
C PHE A 143 -0.49 3.97 -1.99
N LYS A 144 -0.42 5.27 -1.69
CA LYS A 144 -0.78 6.31 -2.65
C LYS A 144 0.16 6.23 -3.86
N ASP A 145 -0.36 6.57 -5.04
CA ASP A 145 0.37 6.54 -6.32
C ASP A 145 0.72 5.13 -6.84
N GLU A 146 0.23 4.08 -6.19
CA GLU A 146 0.36 2.71 -6.64
C GLU A 146 -0.97 2.25 -7.26
N ASP A 147 -1.15 2.56 -8.55
CA ASP A 147 -2.37 2.28 -9.30
C ASP A 147 -2.07 1.40 -10.49
N TYR A 148 -2.92 0.40 -10.70
CA TYR A 148 -2.88 -0.50 -11.83
C TYR A 148 -4.22 -0.53 -12.53
N GLU A 149 -4.22 -0.40 -13.85
CA GLU A 149 -5.41 -0.49 -14.68
C GLU A 149 -5.12 -1.29 -15.95
N ARG A 150 -6.02 -2.23 -16.25
CA ARG A 150 -5.86 -3.12 -17.40
C ARG A 150 -7.17 -3.35 -18.09
N TYR A 151 -7.13 -3.20 -19.42
CA TYR A 151 -8.17 -3.62 -20.34
C TYR A 151 -7.65 -4.79 -21.16
N SER A 152 -8.47 -5.81 -21.33
CA SER A 152 -8.12 -6.96 -22.16
C SER A 152 -9.32 -7.38 -23.00
N ILE A 153 -9.07 -7.64 -24.28
CA ILE A 153 -10.06 -8.17 -25.20
C ILE A 153 -9.49 -9.47 -25.78
N ARG A 154 -10.30 -10.51 -25.82
CA ARG A 154 -9.95 -11.76 -26.44
C ARG A 154 -11.06 -12.18 -27.38
N LEU A 155 -10.68 -12.57 -28.58
CA LEU A 155 -11.55 -13.12 -29.61
C LEU A 155 -11.01 -14.48 -30.05
N ASN A 156 -11.83 -15.51 -29.97
CA ASN A 156 -11.54 -16.83 -30.51
C ASN A 156 -12.64 -17.18 -31.48
N LEU A 157 -12.28 -17.46 -32.72
CA LEU A 157 -13.17 -17.89 -33.77
C LEU A 157 -12.63 -19.19 -34.33
N ASN A 158 -13.46 -20.22 -34.34
CA ASN A 158 -13.18 -21.46 -35.00
C ASN A 158 -14.20 -21.66 -36.11
N HIS A 159 -13.76 -21.76 -37.33
CA HIS A 159 -14.63 -21.98 -38.49
C HIS A 159 -14.14 -23.16 -39.33
N GLU A 160 -15.05 -24.08 -39.58
CA GLU A 160 -14.80 -25.25 -40.42
C GLU A 160 -15.32 -24.96 -41.84
N ILE A 161 -14.38 -24.62 -42.75
CA ILE A 161 -14.69 -24.30 -44.15
C ILE A 161 -15.18 -25.59 -44.86
N ASN A 162 -14.46 -26.67 -44.67
CA ASN A 162 -14.81 -27.99 -45.14
C ASN A 162 -14.14 -29.06 -44.25
N LYS A 163 -14.39 -30.37 -44.55
CA LYS A 163 -13.83 -31.47 -43.76
C LYS A 163 -12.31 -31.52 -43.64
N TYR A 164 -11.60 -30.76 -44.47
CA TYR A 164 -10.12 -30.72 -44.54
C TYR A 164 -9.51 -29.42 -44.04
N VAL A 165 -10.30 -28.34 -44.00
CA VAL A 165 -9.80 -26.99 -43.67
C VAL A 165 -10.61 -26.42 -42.50
N LYS A 166 -9.89 -26.12 -41.40
CA LYS A 166 -10.39 -25.46 -40.21
C LYS A 166 -9.51 -24.24 -39.94
N ILE A 167 -10.12 -23.15 -39.55
CA ILE A 167 -9.45 -21.88 -39.16
C ILE A 167 -9.77 -21.59 -37.70
#